data_8db85416b2d382db99efe2c475e1f7e3
#
_entry.id   8db85416b2d382db99efe2c475e1f7e3
#
_cell.length_a   1.000
_cell.length_b   1.000
_cell.length_c   1.000
_cell.angle_alpha   90.00
_cell.angle_beta   90.00
_cell.angle_gamma   90.00
#
_symmetry.space_group_name_H-M   'P 1'
#
loop_
_entity.id
_entity.type
_entity.pdbx_description
1 polymer ?
#
loop_
_entity_poly.entity_id
_entity_poly.type
_entity_poly.pdbx_seq_one_letter_code
_entity_poly.pdbx_strand_id
1 'polypeptide(L)'
;LRPSRFKIGGLCLGIAGVLTVAACGGGSSSSGGGGLAANQVLHFPVLQDPKTWDPGLLDAEVDSELVQNVYDNLWRFDDKLNTIPDIAVDVPTTANGGISADGMTVTVKLKQNVKFSNGDPVTSKDVLYSWNRAVSLRGPYRSNLSGISGFSAVATAGKTFCAKGADVTACRTQTEAHLASGDPAYMMKGLTAPDPYTVKIVLSSPCGWCIAAWSLQASTGTIVDEKVIMTDPVNWWSKPGEQIGTGAYTLSAYTPKQSIVFKQVPNWWGSPKPTLTEIDIDIKDPSTQTTNDAAWEQGSYDLIGYGGDSTQPQADILRYQSNDTFKSQVSLVPKGRTTWLSFNIGYPATGGPFVGETAAAKGLRMAFALAVDKSALASTVCHNLTCQPATGGLITKGLIGYLGDNADPLAKFDATQAKSLLHQFDPDGSKTAGLKYSFNTGAPNDAVASFLQGQWQQNLGVNVALDPHPDASAFISDRLVGKFVMDRDGWQFDYNHPQDWFDNLWGSLAAGSNTSGYADPTGDPQPTYDDTLAKADGMPIDQALPLYKQLAQMLSTDVAYIPLYYSVGQFLIHPYVKGAGSNAQADFYWDEISIQSH
;
A
#
# COMPACT_ATOMS: atom_id res chain seq x y z
N LEU A 1 57.41 -6.68 -19.17
CA LEU A 1 58.73 -5.96 -19.20
C LEU A 1 58.58 -4.67 -18.37
N ARG A 2 59.13 -4.70 -17.18
CA ARG A 2 59.62 -3.56 -16.39
C ARG A 2 61.02 -3.17 -16.95
N PRO A 3 61.69 -2.07 -16.49
CA PRO A 3 61.54 -1.16 -15.33
C PRO A 3 61.87 0.33 -15.70
N SER A 4 61.98 1.34 -14.88
CA SER A 4 62.59 1.68 -13.62
C SER A 4 62.55 3.20 -13.37
N ARG A 5 62.32 3.56 -12.12
CA ARG A 5 63.01 4.51 -11.24
C ARG A 5 63.73 5.75 -11.79
N PHE A 6 63.52 6.97 -11.22
CA PHE A 6 64.54 7.64 -10.38
C PHE A 6 63.98 8.79 -9.54
N LYS A 7 64.60 9.01 -8.40
CA LYS A 7 64.37 9.94 -7.29
C LYS A 7 65.09 11.27 -7.47
N ILE A 8 64.85 12.13 -6.44
CA ILE A 8 65.65 13.24 -5.87
C ILE A 8 64.90 14.57 -6.05
N GLY A 9 64.47 15.38 -5.06
CA GLY A 9 65.01 15.69 -3.74
C GLY A 9 65.42 17.17 -3.73
N GLY A 10 64.85 18.00 -2.86
CA GLY A 10 65.28 19.40 -2.74
C GLY A 10 64.39 20.21 -1.77
N LEU A 11 64.91 20.36 -0.57
CA LEU A 11 64.46 21.16 0.55
C LEU A 11 64.91 22.59 0.39
N CYS A 12 64.07 23.64 0.65
CA CYS A 12 64.55 24.93 1.23
C CYS A 12 63.46 25.67 1.93
N LEU A 13 63.77 26.11 3.13
CA LEU A 13 63.04 27.01 4.06
C LEU A 13 63.05 28.46 3.58
N GLY A 14 62.08 29.26 4.08
CA GLY A 14 62.27 30.71 4.15
C GLY A 14 60.98 31.55 4.39
N ILE A 15 60.60 31.76 5.65
CA ILE A 15 60.28 33.01 6.36
C ILE A 15 59.27 34.03 5.80
N ALA A 16 58.20 34.15 6.52
CA ALA A 16 57.41 35.29 7.03
C ALA A 16 57.25 36.59 6.21
N GLY A 17 56.04 37.06 6.14
CA GLY A 17 55.67 38.44 5.80
C GLY A 17 54.15 38.68 5.87
N VAL A 18 53.71 39.29 6.99
CA VAL A 18 52.33 39.77 7.19
C VAL A 18 52.14 41.04 6.39
N LEU A 19 51.05 41.11 5.59
CA LEU A 19 50.46 42.41 5.18
C LEU A 19 48.96 42.22 4.95
N THR A 20 48.18 42.85 5.78
CA THR A 20 46.73 43.12 5.66
C THR A 20 46.45 44.14 4.56
N VAL A 21 45.57 43.78 3.62
CA VAL A 21 44.81 44.77 2.84
C VAL A 21 43.37 44.29 2.69
N ALA A 22 42.46 45.07 3.23
CA ALA A 22 41.04 44.97 2.98
C ALA A 22 40.74 45.51 1.58
N ALA A 23 39.96 44.74 0.80
CA ALA A 23 39.26 45.27 -0.37
C ALA A 23 37.94 44.52 -0.54
N CYS A 24 36.86 45.28 -0.55
CA CYS A 24 35.50 44.89 -0.88
C CYS A 24 35.34 44.51 -2.36
N GLY A 25 34.43 43.60 -2.60
CA GLY A 25 33.68 43.51 -3.85
C GLY A 25 34.03 42.32 -4.75
N GLY A 26 33.13 41.41 -4.88
CA GLY A 26 33.13 40.40 -5.94
C GLY A 26 32.19 39.27 -5.57
N GLY A 27 31.01 39.25 -6.13
CA GLY A 27 30.04 38.17 -5.97
C GLY A 27 30.66 36.83 -6.32
N SER A 28 30.80 36.02 -5.32
CA SER A 28 31.10 34.59 -5.49
C SER A 28 29.79 33.87 -5.81
N SER A 29 29.62 33.48 -7.06
CA SER A 29 28.72 32.42 -7.39
C SER A 29 29.14 31.20 -6.56
N SER A 30 28.42 30.92 -5.49
CA SER A 30 28.57 29.70 -4.74
C SER A 30 28.12 28.55 -5.66
N SER A 31 29.09 27.86 -6.24
CA SER A 31 28.87 26.49 -6.72
C SER A 31 28.39 25.69 -5.50
N GLY A 32 27.13 25.27 -5.52
CA GLY A 32 26.52 24.50 -4.45
C GLY A 32 27.33 23.24 -4.14
N GLY A 33 28.12 23.29 -3.09
CA GLY A 33 28.72 22.14 -2.45
C GLY A 33 27.61 21.45 -1.66
N GLY A 34 27.25 20.23 -2.01
CA GLY A 34 26.19 19.42 -1.41
C GLY A 34 26.48 19.01 0.02
N GLY A 35 26.47 19.93 0.96
CA GLY A 35 26.48 19.68 2.39
C GLY A 35 25.04 19.68 2.92
N LEU A 36 24.83 19.03 4.08
CA LEU A 36 23.56 19.04 4.79
C LEU A 36 23.21 20.49 5.20
N ALA A 37 21.93 20.83 5.14
CA ALA A 37 21.43 22.07 5.73
C ALA A 37 21.64 22.06 7.25
N ALA A 38 21.86 23.24 7.84
CA ALA A 38 22.02 23.36 9.30
C ALA A 38 20.73 22.96 10.03
N ASN A 39 19.58 23.20 9.41
CA ASN A 39 18.27 22.79 9.90
C ASN A 39 17.78 21.57 9.11
N GLN A 40 17.54 20.47 9.82
CA GLN A 40 17.08 19.21 9.29
C GLN A 40 15.62 18.99 9.68
N VAL A 41 14.74 19.90 9.23
CA VAL A 41 13.28 19.84 9.41
C VAL A 41 12.65 19.59 8.06
N LEU A 42 11.77 18.60 7.97
CA LEU A 42 10.96 18.31 6.80
C LEU A 42 9.55 18.86 7.02
N HIS A 43 9.07 19.72 6.12
CA HIS A 43 7.74 20.32 6.21
C HIS A 43 6.88 19.99 4.99
N PHE A 44 5.70 19.41 5.23
CA PHE A 44 4.76 19.03 4.16
C PHE A 44 3.31 19.00 4.66
N PRO A 45 2.31 19.13 3.77
CA PRO A 45 0.91 18.99 4.10
C PRO A 45 0.42 17.56 3.94
N VAL A 46 -0.61 17.19 4.73
CA VAL A 46 -1.49 16.04 4.49
C VAL A 46 -2.92 16.53 4.33
N LEU A 47 -3.73 15.84 3.50
CA LEU A 47 -5.10 16.29 3.19
C LEU A 47 -6.18 15.63 4.07
N GLN A 48 -5.78 14.90 5.07
CA GLN A 48 -6.69 14.21 5.97
C GLN A 48 -6.13 14.22 7.39
N ASP A 49 -7.00 14.53 8.36
CA ASP A 49 -6.66 14.33 9.77
C ASP A 49 -6.62 12.82 10.07
N PRO A 50 -5.54 12.28 10.66
CA PRO A 50 -5.46 10.88 11.00
C PRO A 50 -6.62 10.43 11.89
N LYS A 51 -7.22 9.29 11.57
CA LYS A 51 -8.35 8.73 12.33
C LYS A 51 -7.88 8.05 13.61
N THR A 52 -6.76 7.35 13.53
CA THR A 52 -6.12 6.66 14.64
C THR A 52 -4.65 6.40 14.31
N TRP A 53 -3.80 6.40 15.33
CA TRP A 53 -2.41 5.95 15.21
C TRP A 53 -2.16 4.69 16.05
N ASP A 54 -3.23 4.01 16.45
CA ASP A 54 -3.15 2.68 17.04
C ASP A 54 -2.92 1.65 15.92
N PRO A 55 -1.71 1.05 15.81
CA PRO A 55 -1.37 0.18 14.69
C PRO A 55 -2.31 -1.02 14.51
N GLY A 56 -2.93 -1.49 15.61
CA GLY A 56 -3.90 -2.57 15.57
C GLY A 56 -5.24 -2.22 14.93
N LEU A 57 -5.49 -0.94 14.63
CA LEU A 57 -6.79 -0.42 14.15
C LEU A 57 -6.70 0.46 12.90
N LEU A 58 -5.52 0.61 12.30
CA LEU A 58 -5.32 1.41 11.09
C LEU A 58 -6.11 0.85 9.91
N ASP A 59 -6.69 1.75 9.11
CA ASP A 59 -7.40 1.43 7.86
C ASP A 59 -7.24 2.50 6.77
N ALA A 60 -6.49 3.57 7.05
CA ALA A 60 -6.27 4.66 6.13
C ALA A 60 -4.79 4.78 5.75
N GLU A 61 -4.52 5.06 4.47
CA GLU A 61 -3.15 5.20 3.94
C GLU A 61 -2.36 6.27 4.69
N VAL A 62 -2.97 7.45 4.95
CA VAL A 62 -2.33 8.54 5.71
C VAL A 62 -1.90 8.10 7.11
N ASP A 63 -2.75 7.33 7.82
CA ASP A 63 -2.44 6.85 9.16
C ASP A 63 -1.23 5.92 9.12
N SER A 64 -1.20 4.98 8.16
CA SER A 64 -0.12 4.00 7.99
C SER A 64 1.21 4.66 7.64
N GLU A 65 1.21 5.61 6.70
CA GLU A 65 2.42 6.33 6.27
C GLU A 65 3.07 7.15 7.39
N LEU A 66 2.28 7.73 8.29
CA LEU A 66 2.82 8.44 9.45
C LEU A 66 3.34 7.48 10.52
N VAL A 67 2.55 6.45 10.81
CA VAL A 67 2.80 5.53 11.93
C VAL A 67 3.99 4.60 11.67
N GLN A 68 4.28 4.24 10.43
CA GLN A 68 5.44 3.41 10.08
C GLN A 68 6.80 4.04 10.45
N ASN A 69 6.84 5.35 10.71
CA ASN A 69 8.05 6.03 11.17
C ASN A 69 8.19 6.06 12.70
N VAL A 70 7.14 5.63 13.41
CA VAL A 70 7.07 5.58 14.88
C VAL A 70 7.21 4.17 15.42
N TYR A 71 6.71 3.18 14.67
CA TYR A 71 6.70 1.78 15.08
C TYR A 71 7.31 0.89 14.02
N ASP A 72 8.02 -0.14 14.44
CA ASP A 72 8.61 -1.14 13.56
C ASP A 72 7.87 -2.47 13.67
N ASN A 73 8.05 -3.31 12.64
CA ASN A 73 7.62 -4.69 12.58
C ASN A 73 8.81 -5.65 12.77
N LEU A 74 8.57 -6.95 12.69
CA LEU A 74 9.66 -7.92 12.62
C LEU A 74 10.47 -7.77 11.33
N TRP A 75 9.80 -7.44 10.23
CA TRP A 75 10.36 -7.19 8.90
C TRP A 75 9.70 -5.95 8.29
N ARG A 76 10.36 -5.32 7.34
CA ARG A 76 9.83 -4.21 6.55
C ARG A 76 10.15 -4.40 5.07
N PHE A 77 9.63 -3.53 4.22
CA PHE A 77 9.99 -3.50 2.80
C PHE A 77 11.13 -2.51 2.55
N ASP A 78 12.03 -2.85 1.62
CA ASP A 78 12.98 -1.90 1.05
C ASP A 78 12.34 -1.11 -0.11
N ASP A 79 13.09 -0.17 -0.73
CA ASP A 79 12.64 0.63 -1.89
C ASP A 79 12.15 -0.21 -3.07
N LYS A 80 12.57 -1.47 -3.15
CA LYS A 80 12.19 -2.41 -4.21
C LYS A 80 11.09 -3.35 -3.77
N LEU A 81 10.51 -3.10 -2.60
CA LEU A 81 9.48 -3.93 -1.97
C LEU A 81 9.92 -5.36 -1.65
N ASN A 82 11.22 -5.58 -1.47
CA ASN A 82 11.70 -6.83 -0.90
C ASN A 82 11.52 -6.81 0.62
N THR A 83 11.08 -7.93 1.17
CA THR A 83 11.07 -8.11 2.64
C THR A 83 12.50 -8.14 3.17
N ILE A 84 12.82 -7.27 4.10
CA ILE A 84 14.12 -7.18 4.78
C ILE A 84 13.94 -7.26 6.30
N PRO A 85 14.99 -7.65 7.04
CA PRO A 85 14.95 -7.68 8.50
C PRO A 85 14.78 -6.28 9.09
N ASP A 86 13.86 -6.16 10.08
CA ASP A 86 13.69 -4.96 10.88
C ASP A 86 14.01 -5.28 12.35
N ILE A 87 13.04 -5.54 13.23
CA ILE A 87 13.31 -6.03 14.61
C ILE A 87 13.90 -7.44 14.60
N ALA A 88 13.52 -8.28 13.63
CA ALA A 88 14.10 -9.61 13.46
C ALA A 88 15.55 -9.54 12.96
N VAL A 89 16.36 -10.56 13.32
CA VAL A 89 17.75 -10.70 12.84
C VAL A 89 17.78 -11.02 11.35
N ASP A 90 16.89 -11.91 10.90
CA ASP A 90 16.83 -12.44 9.54
C ASP A 90 15.38 -12.53 9.04
N VAL A 91 15.20 -12.65 7.72
CA VAL A 91 13.95 -13.13 7.13
C VAL A 91 13.95 -14.66 7.17
N PRO A 92 12.97 -15.31 7.83
CA PRO A 92 12.92 -16.75 7.93
C PRO A 92 12.73 -17.41 6.56
N THR A 93 13.49 -18.46 6.31
CA THR A 93 13.38 -19.34 5.14
C THR A 93 13.61 -20.80 5.56
N THR A 94 13.27 -21.74 4.70
CA THR A 94 13.65 -23.13 4.91
C THR A 94 15.16 -23.34 4.82
N ALA A 95 15.85 -22.55 4.00
CA ALA A 95 17.29 -22.63 3.80
C ALA A 95 18.09 -22.20 5.03
N ASN A 96 17.64 -21.18 5.78
CA ASN A 96 18.30 -20.75 7.02
C ASN A 96 17.73 -21.42 8.28
N GLY A 97 16.80 -22.36 8.12
CA GLY A 97 16.15 -23.08 9.22
C GLY A 97 15.12 -22.25 10.01
N GLY A 98 14.84 -21.03 9.58
CA GLY A 98 13.81 -20.18 10.17
C GLY A 98 12.39 -20.68 9.89
N ILE A 99 12.19 -21.44 8.80
CA ILE A 99 10.96 -22.15 8.50
C ILE A 99 11.24 -23.65 8.53
N SER A 100 10.42 -24.45 9.22
CA SER A 100 10.54 -25.90 9.25
C SER A 100 10.32 -26.52 7.87
N ALA A 101 10.87 -27.71 7.63
CA ALA A 101 10.80 -28.40 6.34
C ALA A 101 9.35 -28.67 5.86
N ASP A 102 8.41 -28.82 6.78
CA ASP A 102 6.99 -28.98 6.51
C ASP A 102 6.23 -27.65 6.34
N GLY A 103 6.92 -26.51 6.47
CA GLY A 103 6.33 -25.19 6.36
C GLY A 103 5.41 -24.77 7.52
N MET A 104 5.31 -25.59 8.58
CA MET A 104 4.33 -25.40 9.65
C MET A 104 4.84 -24.58 10.84
N THR A 105 6.13 -24.35 10.93
CA THR A 105 6.73 -23.60 12.06
C THR A 105 7.66 -22.54 11.53
N VAL A 106 7.46 -21.30 12.00
CA VAL A 106 8.37 -20.18 11.78
C VAL A 106 9.06 -19.86 13.11
N THR A 107 10.40 -19.79 13.11
CA THR A 107 11.21 -19.40 14.25
C THR A 107 11.91 -18.09 13.94
N VAL A 108 11.64 -17.07 14.74
CA VAL A 108 12.17 -15.72 14.56
C VAL A 108 13.12 -15.40 15.70
N LYS A 109 14.33 -14.94 15.37
CA LYS A 109 15.28 -14.37 16.32
C LYS A 109 15.18 -12.86 16.29
N LEU A 110 15.11 -12.24 17.45
CA LEU A 110 15.05 -10.78 17.61
C LEU A 110 16.43 -10.20 17.84
N LYS A 111 16.69 -9.00 17.32
CA LYS A 111 17.87 -8.19 17.65
C LYS A 111 17.81 -7.82 19.13
N GLN A 112 18.91 -7.96 19.87
CA GLN A 112 18.94 -7.75 21.32
C GLN A 112 19.10 -6.27 21.73
N ASN A 113 19.41 -5.40 20.78
CA ASN A 113 19.63 -3.97 21.01
C ASN A 113 18.39 -3.11 20.71
N VAL A 114 17.28 -3.71 20.31
CA VAL A 114 16.04 -2.99 20.02
C VAL A 114 15.44 -2.45 21.30
N LYS A 115 15.04 -1.18 21.26
CA LYS A 115 14.39 -0.49 22.38
C LYS A 115 13.22 0.33 21.91
N PHE A 116 12.23 0.42 22.74
CA PHE A 116 11.22 1.46 22.63
C PHE A 116 11.80 2.86 22.88
N SER A 117 11.13 3.90 22.43
CA SER A 117 11.58 5.30 22.56
C SER A 117 11.68 5.77 24.03
N ASN A 118 11.02 5.09 24.96
CA ASN A 118 11.19 5.30 26.42
C ASN A 118 12.43 4.59 27.01
N GLY A 119 13.16 3.80 26.21
CA GLY A 119 14.37 3.08 26.61
C GLY A 119 14.13 1.63 27.06
N ASP A 120 12.90 1.17 27.19
CA ASP A 120 12.57 -0.22 27.54
C ASP A 120 13.02 -1.17 26.41
N PRO A 121 13.59 -2.35 26.74
CA PRO A 121 14.01 -3.31 25.74
C PRO A 121 12.80 -3.99 25.09
N VAL A 122 12.86 -4.23 23.78
CA VAL A 122 11.90 -5.06 23.07
C VAL A 122 12.26 -6.54 23.25
N THR A 123 11.27 -7.34 23.55
CA THR A 123 11.40 -8.78 23.76
C THR A 123 10.35 -9.57 22.97
N SER A 124 10.48 -10.88 22.94
CA SER A 124 9.49 -11.79 22.36
C SER A 124 8.09 -11.65 22.99
N LYS A 125 7.98 -11.20 24.25
CA LYS A 125 6.68 -10.95 24.91
C LYS A 125 5.93 -9.79 24.27
N ASP A 126 6.65 -8.75 23.83
CA ASP A 126 6.06 -7.60 23.17
C ASP A 126 5.46 -8.00 21.80
N VAL A 127 6.11 -8.91 21.09
CA VAL A 127 5.58 -9.52 19.86
C VAL A 127 4.30 -10.30 20.14
N LEU A 128 4.32 -11.16 21.17
CA LEU A 128 3.14 -11.95 21.56
C LEU A 128 1.96 -11.05 21.94
N TYR A 129 2.24 -10.04 22.76
CA TYR A 129 1.23 -9.06 23.16
C TYR A 129 0.63 -8.33 21.94
N SER A 130 1.47 -7.74 21.12
CA SER A 130 1.06 -6.92 19.97
C SER A 130 0.18 -7.68 18.99
N TRP A 131 0.58 -8.90 18.63
CA TRP A 131 -0.15 -9.70 17.65
C TRP A 131 -1.47 -10.27 18.21
N ASN A 132 -1.48 -10.72 19.45
CA ASN A 132 -2.74 -11.13 20.10
C ASN A 132 -3.71 -9.94 20.27
N ARG A 133 -3.18 -8.77 20.63
CA ARG A 133 -3.95 -7.53 20.73
C ARG A 133 -4.62 -7.16 19.41
N ALA A 134 -3.87 -7.13 18.33
CA ALA A 134 -4.38 -6.77 17.00
C ALA A 134 -5.54 -7.70 16.55
N VAL A 135 -5.43 -9.00 16.83
CA VAL A 135 -6.51 -9.97 16.52
C VAL A 135 -7.71 -9.75 17.43
N SER A 136 -7.49 -9.51 18.73
CA SER A 136 -8.55 -9.32 19.74
C SER A 136 -9.34 -8.03 19.52
N LEU A 137 -8.69 -6.94 19.13
CA LEU A 137 -9.30 -5.67 18.73
C LEU A 137 -10.12 -5.77 17.44
N ARG A 138 -9.92 -6.86 16.67
CA ARG A 138 -10.57 -7.07 15.37
C ARG A 138 -10.26 -5.98 14.35
N GLY A 139 -9.05 -5.46 14.39
CA GLY A 139 -8.56 -4.48 13.42
C GLY A 139 -8.73 -4.93 11.97
N PRO A 140 -8.72 -4.00 11.02
CA PRO A 140 -8.94 -4.27 9.59
C PRO A 140 -7.99 -5.34 9.03
N TYR A 141 -6.71 -5.26 9.34
CA TYR A 141 -5.66 -6.15 8.84
C TYR A 141 -5.41 -7.41 9.67
N ARG A 142 -6.28 -7.74 10.67
CA ARG A 142 -6.09 -8.94 11.51
C ARG A 142 -5.97 -10.24 10.72
N SER A 143 -6.59 -10.31 9.54
CA SER A 143 -6.54 -11.46 8.63
C SER A 143 -5.11 -11.81 8.20
N ASN A 144 -4.18 -10.86 8.21
CA ASN A 144 -2.77 -11.12 7.95
C ASN A 144 -2.16 -12.14 8.93
N LEU A 145 -2.74 -12.26 10.14
CA LEU A 145 -2.34 -13.24 11.16
C LEU A 145 -3.16 -14.55 11.11
N SER A 146 -4.07 -14.71 10.13
CA SER A 146 -5.01 -15.84 10.07
C SER A 146 -4.34 -17.21 9.91
N GLY A 147 -3.14 -17.27 9.33
CA GLY A 147 -2.34 -18.48 9.23
C GLY A 147 -1.87 -19.04 10.58
N ILE A 148 -1.87 -18.24 11.65
CA ILE A 148 -1.37 -18.65 12.96
C ILE A 148 -2.38 -19.56 13.68
N SER A 149 -1.91 -20.68 14.19
CA SER A 149 -2.74 -21.63 14.93
C SER A 149 -3.37 -20.97 16.16
N GLY A 150 -4.70 -21.03 16.26
CA GLY A 150 -5.47 -20.38 17.30
C GLY A 150 -6.06 -19.02 16.97
N PHE A 151 -5.73 -18.44 15.81
CA PHE A 151 -6.27 -17.15 15.34
C PHE A 151 -7.80 -17.07 15.44
N SER A 152 -8.54 -18.05 14.89
CA SER A 152 -10.00 -18.04 14.86
C SER A 152 -10.63 -18.01 16.28
N ALA A 153 -9.98 -18.65 17.25
CA ALA A 153 -10.44 -18.63 18.64
C ALA A 153 -10.33 -17.23 19.25
N VAL A 154 -9.16 -16.58 19.09
CA VAL A 154 -8.91 -15.21 19.58
C VAL A 154 -9.83 -14.20 18.88
N ALA A 155 -9.95 -14.29 17.54
CA ALA A 155 -10.85 -13.42 16.77
C ALA A 155 -12.33 -13.58 17.21
N THR A 156 -12.74 -14.77 17.64
CA THR A 156 -14.07 -15.04 18.18
C THR A 156 -14.22 -14.45 19.58
N ALA A 157 -13.24 -14.64 20.46
CA ALA A 157 -13.23 -14.04 21.80
C ALA A 157 -13.31 -12.51 21.73
N GLY A 158 -12.50 -11.88 20.88
CA GLY A 158 -12.52 -10.44 20.64
C GLY A 158 -13.87 -9.90 20.16
N LYS A 159 -14.66 -10.71 19.43
CA LYS A 159 -16.01 -10.32 18.99
C LYS A 159 -16.96 -9.98 20.14
N THR A 160 -16.70 -10.45 21.33
CA THR A 160 -17.55 -10.19 22.52
C THR A 160 -17.63 -8.70 22.81
N PHE A 161 -16.53 -7.97 22.71
CA PHE A 161 -16.47 -6.54 23.01
C PHE A 161 -16.18 -5.67 21.78
N CYS A 162 -15.59 -6.24 20.74
CA CYS A 162 -15.10 -5.53 19.54
C CYS A 162 -15.89 -5.92 18.26
N ALA A 163 -17.19 -6.17 18.36
CA ALA A 163 -18.04 -6.37 17.19
C ALA A 163 -18.21 -5.07 16.39
N LYS A 164 -18.58 -5.16 15.11
CA LYS A 164 -18.92 -3.98 14.29
C LYS A 164 -19.99 -3.14 14.99
N GLY A 165 -19.71 -1.86 15.22
CA GLY A 165 -20.60 -0.94 15.92
C GLY A 165 -20.56 -1.02 17.45
N ALA A 166 -19.63 -1.80 18.03
CA ALA A 166 -19.41 -1.81 19.47
C ALA A 166 -18.83 -0.48 19.97
N ASP A 167 -18.98 -0.22 21.26
CA ASP A 167 -18.31 0.91 21.92
C ASP A 167 -16.80 0.73 21.91
N VAL A 168 -16.09 1.69 21.30
CA VAL A 168 -14.64 1.64 21.09
C VAL A 168 -13.89 1.62 22.42
N THR A 169 -14.36 2.38 23.41
CA THR A 169 -13.75 2.43 24.74
C THR A 169 -13.86 1.08 25.45
N ALA A 170 -15.06 0.48 25.44
CA ALA A 170 -15.27 -0.85 26.01
C ALA A 170 -14.43 -1.91 25.27
N CYS A 171 -14.40 -1.88 23.93
CA CYS A 171 -13.59 -2.80 23.13
C CYS A 171 -12.12 -2.76 23.56
N ARG A 172 -11.50 -1.58 23.57
CA ARG A 172 -10.09 -1.41 23.95
C ARG A 172 -9.83 -1.81 25.39
N THR A 173 -10.59 -1.26 26.34
CA THR A 173 -10.39 -1.51 27.78
C THR A 173 -10.54 -3.00 28.14
N GLN A 174 -11.54 -3.68 27.58
CA GLN A 174 -11.75 -5.10 27.84
C GLN A 174 -10.68 -5.98 27.18
N THR A 175 -10.27 -5.65 25.96
CA THR A 175 -9.17 -6.36 25.30
C THR A 175 -7.89 -6.30 26.14
N GLU A 176 -7.51 -5.10 26.62
CA GLU A 176 -6.31 -4.95 27.43
C GLU A 176 -6.43 -5.69 28.79
N ALA A 177 -7.58 -5.66 29.42
CA ALA A 177 -7.80 -6.38 30.68
C ALA A 177 -7.63 -7.90 30.51
N HIS A 178 -8.15 -8.49 29.43
CA HIS A 178 -7.99 -9.91 29.14
C HIS A 178 -6.53 -10.27 28.83
N LEU A 179 -5.82 -9.45 28.02
CA LEU A 179 -4.42 -9.67 27.70
C LEU A 179 -3.53 -9.58 28.95
N ALA A 180 -3.70 -8.56 29.78
CA ALA A 180 -2.96 -8.38 31.04
C ALA A 180 -3.19 -9.51 32.05
N SER A 181 -4.39 -10.10 32.07
CA SER A 181 -4.68 -11.27 32.93
C SER A 181 -4.09 -12.57 32.39
N GLY A 182 -3.54 -12.57 31.17
CA GLY A 182 -3.07 -13.78 30.49
C GLY A 182 -4.20 -14.74 30.11
N ASP A 183 -5.41 -14.22 29.84
CA ASP A 183 -6.56 -15.04 29.46
C ASP A 183 -6.27 -15.86 28.19
N PRO A 184 -6.24 -17.20 28.27
CA PRO A 184 -5.89 -18.06 27.14
C PRO A 184 -6.87 -17.95 25.96
N ALA A 185 -8.09 -17.42 26.17
CA ALA A 185 -9.04 -17.17 25.09
C ALA A 185 -8.59 -16.03 24.16
N TYR A 186 -7.72 -15.14 24.65
CA TYR A 186 -7.15 -14.01 23.90
C TYR A 186 -5.71 -14.26 23.45
N MET A 187 -5.21 -15.50 23.58
CA MET A 187 -3.86 -15.89 23.21
C MET A 187 -3.88 -16.94 22.09
N MET A 188 -3.26 -16.62 20.94
CA MET A 188 -3.07 -17.59 19.86
C MET A 188 -2.13 -18.69 20.34
N LYS A 189 -2.63 -19.94 20.40
CA LYS A 189 -1.84 -21.10 20.87
C LYS A 189 -0.60 -21.39 20.03
N GLY A 190 -0.59 -20.94 18.76
CA GLY A 190 0.53 -21.09 17.86
C GLY A 190 1.63 -20.05 18.07
N LEU A 191 1.43 -19.04 18.91
CA LEU A 191 2.39 -17.96 19.13
C LEU A 191 3.03 -18.11 20.52
N THR A 192 4.33 -18.41 20.58
CA THR A 192 5.05 -18.68 21.83
C THR A 192 6.41 -18.00 21.87
N ALA A 193 6.89 -17.72 23.09
CA ALA A 193 8.17 -17.10 23.39
C ALA A 193 9.06 -18.06 24.20
N PRO A 194 9.87 -18.92 23.57
CA PRO A 194 10.75 -19.86 24.28
C PRO A 194 11.82 -19.18 25.14
N ASP A 195 12.28 -18.02 24.70
CA ASP A 195 13.24 -17.15 25.41
C ASP A 195 12.96 -15.67 25.07
N PRO A 196 13.60 -14.70 25.75
CA PRO A 196 13.32 -13.27 25.55
C PRO A 196 13.55 -12.75 24.12
N TYR A 197 14.30 -13.45 23.28
CA TYR A 197 14.66 -13.01 21.94
C TYR A 197 14.34 -14.04 20.85
N THR A 198 13.43 -14.97 21.15
CA THR A 198 12.95 -15.95 20.19
C THR A 198 11.43 -15.98 20.20
N VAL A 199 10.82 -15.81 19.04
CA VAL A 199 9.40 -16.05 18.80
C VAL A 199 9.25 -17.31 17.98
N LYS A 200 8.40 -18.23 18.41
CA LYS A 200 8.03 -19.42 17.66
C LYS A 200 6.57 -19.32 17.27
N ILE A 201 6.32 -19.45 15.96
CA ILE A 201 5.00 -19.33 15.34
C ILE A 201 4.66 -20.68 14.72
N VAL A 202 3.57 -21.30 15.18
CA VAL A 202 3.02 -22.54 14.60
C VAL A 202 1.82 -22.17 13.75
N LEU A 203 1.84 -22.58 12.50
CA LEU A 203 0.80 -22.28 11.52
C LEU A 203 -0.28 -23.38 11.53
N SER A 204 -1.47 -23.04 11.04
CA SER A 204 -2.58 -23.97 10.84
C SER A 204 -2.42 -24.80 9.55
N SER A 205 -1.74 -24.21 8.56
CA SER A 205 -1.35 -24.78 7.27
C SER A 205 -0.07 -24.10 6.79
N PRO A 206 0.68 -24.67 5.85
CA PRO A 206 1.80 -23.98 5.22
C PRO A 206 1.33 -22.65 4.63
N CYS A 207 2.16 -21.59 4.74
CA CYS A 207 1.80 -20.24 4.34
C CYS A 207 2.99 -19.59 3.63
N GLY A 208 2.92 -19.49 2.30
CA GLY A 208 3.97 -18.87 1.50
C GLY A 208 3.96 -17.34 1.53
N TRP A 209 2.82 -16.74 1.83
CA TRP A 209 2.60 -15.29 1.83
C TRP A 209 2.74 -14.62 3.20
N CYS A 210 2.67 -15.38 4.29
CA CYS A 210 2.60 -14.84 5.65
C CYS A 210 3.71 -13.84 5.99
N ILE A 211 4.97 -14.14 5.63
CA ILE A 211 6.09 -13.23 5.94
C ILE A 211 5.90 -11.89 5.23
N ALA A 212 5.47 -11.89 3.97
CA ALA A 212 5.17 -10.65 3.24
C ALA A 212 4.04 -9.85 3.90
N ALA A 213 2.93 -10.51 4.27
CA ALA A 213 1.81 -9.87 4.96
C ALA A 213 2.19 -9.33 6.34
N TRP A 214 3.06 -10.03 7.09
CA TRP A 214 3.55 -9.57 8.39
C TRP A 214 4.58 -8.45 8.28
N SER A 215 5.12 -8.21 7.09
CA SER A 215 6.03 -7.09 6.78
C SER A 215 5.30 -5.81 6.43
N LEU A 216 3.97 -5.86 6.25
CA LEU A 216 3.17 -4.65 6.03
C LEU A 216 3.31 -3.71 7.22
N GLN A 217 3.92 -2.55 6.96
CA GLN A 217 4.20 -1.56 7.99
C GLN A 217 2.91 -0.96 8.56
N ALA A 218 3.00 -0.52 9.81
CA ALA A 218 1.90 0.14 10.50
C ALA A 218 0.57 -0.64 10.42
N SER A 219 0.63 -1.92 10.68
CA SER A 219 -0.53 -2.83 10.64
C SER A 219 -0.49 -3.82 11.80
N THR A 220 -1.18 -4.94 11.67
CA THR A 220 -1.25 -6.00 12.70
C THR A 220 0.10 -6.63 13.06
N GLY A 221 1.13 -6.48 12.23
CA GLY A 221 2.49 -6.96 12.51
C GLY A 221 3.31 -6.04 13.42
N THR A 222 2.84 -4.84 13.66
CA THR A 222 3.54 -3.77 14.39
C THR A 222 3.70 -4.08 15.89
N ILE A 223 4.87 -3.77 16.44
CA ILE A 223 5.20 -4.05 17.84
C ILE A 223 4.92 -2.79 18.69
N VAL A 224 4.13 -2.95 19.74
CA VAL A 224 3.69 -1.89 20.64
C VAL A 224 4.06 -2.20 22.11
N ASP A 225 4.18 -1.17 22.93
CA ASP A 225 4.52 -1.27 24.35
C ASP A 225 3.25 -1.47 25.20
N GLU A 226 3.08 -2.68 25.76
CA GLU A 226 1.99 -3.03 26.67
C GLU A 226 1.88 -2.08 27.85
N LYS A 227 3.01 -1.70 28.46
CA LYS A 227 3.01 -0.88 29.68
C LYS A 227 2.39 0.49 29.43
N VAL A 228 2.68 1.10 28.29
CA VAL A 228 2.14 2.41 27.91
C VAL A 228 0.65 2.29 27.59
N ILE A 229 0.27 1.29 26.83
CA ILE A 229 -1.13 1.06 26.45
C ILE A 229 -2.00 0.84 27.71
N MET A 230 -1.49 0.10 28.66
CA MET A 230 -2.21 -0.15 29.93
C MET A 230 -2.45 1.10 30.77
N THR A 231 -1.70 2.20 30.57
CA THR A 231 -1.94 3.46 31.29
C THR A 231 -3.17 4.20 30.76
N ASP A 232 -3.42 4.14 29.44
CA ASP A 232 -4.60 4.72 28.78
C ASP A 232 -4.96 3.90 27.54
N PRO A 233 -5.67 2.79 27.69
CA PRO A 233 -6.00 1.89 26.57
C PRO A 233 -6.74 2.56 25.41
N VAL A 234 -7.33 3.73 25.63
CA VAL A 234 -8.18 4.40 24.64
C VAL A 234 -7.42 5.45 23.83
N ASN A 235 -6.57 6.26 24.49
CA ASN A 235 -6.01 7.46 23.86
C ASN A 235 -4.46 7.51 23.84
N TRP A 236 -3.76 6.46 24.31
CA TRP A 236 -2.29 6.41 24.37
C TRP A 236 -1.62 6.83 23.06
N TRP A 237 -2.22 6.48 21.93
CA TRP A 237 -1.68 6.70 20.59
C TRP A 237 -1.68 8.17 20.14
N SER A 238 -2.55 9.02 20.69
CA SER A 238 -2.74 10.43 20.25
C SER A 238 -2.09 11.46 21.16
N LYS A 239 -1.45 11.01 22.24
CA LYS A 239 -0.87 11.93 23.23
C LYS A 239 0.65 12.04 23.06
N PRO A 240 1.19 13.26 22.90
CA PRO A 240 2.62 13.49 22.96
C PRO A 240 3.23 12.90 24.23
N GLY A 241 4.32 12.13 24.08
CA GLY A 241 5.00 11.45 25.17
C GLY A 241 4.39 10.10 25.62
N GLU A 242 3.18 9.75 25.17
CA GLU A 242 2.57 8.43 25.40
C GLU A 242 2.62 7.54 24.13
N GLN A 243 2.82 8.13 22.94
CA GLN A 243 3.05 7.38 21.72
C GLN A 243 4.48 6.82 21.72
N ILE A 244 4.65 5.68 22.38
CA ILE A 244 5.95 4.99 22.54
C ILE A 244 6.06 3.86 21.50
N GLY A 245 6.98 4.03 20.57
CA GLY A 245 7.26 3.06 19.52
C GLY A 245 8.73 2.68 19.48
N THR A 246 9.10 1.88 18.49
CA THR A 246 10.47 1.40 18.24
C THR A 246 11.16 2.17 17.13
N GLY A 247 10.40 2.95 16.33
CA GLY A 247 10.87 3.71 15.17
C GLY A 247 11.76 4.89 15.51
N ALA A 248 12.24 5.52 14.47
CA ALA A 248 13.20 6.62 14.56
C ALA A 248 12.60 7.95 15.06
N TYR A 249 11.28 8.07 15.05
CA TYR A 249 10.55 9.28 15.42
C TYR A 249 9.46 9.01 16.46
N THR A 250 9.06 10.06 17.17
CA THR A 250 7.98 10.01 18.16
C THR A 250 7.15 11.28 18.09
N LEU A 251 5.86 11.18 18.42
CA LEU A 251 4.93 12.31 18.43
C LEU A 251 5.34 13.34 19.49
N SER A 252 5.61 14.57 19.05
CA SER A 252 5.97 15.70 19.92
C SER A 252 4.82 16.67 20.15
N ALA A 253 3.99 16.90 19.12
CA ALA A 253 2.81 17.74 19.22
C ALA A 253 1.73 17.27 18.24
N TYR A 254 0.47 17.41 18.64
CA TYR A 254 -0.68 17.16 17.78
C TYR A 254 -1.82 18.12 18.10
N THR A 255 -2.22 18.86 17.11
CA THR A 255 -3.40 19.71 17.15
C THR A 255 -4.36 19.24 16.06
N PRO A 256 -5.45 18.54 16.44
CA PRO A 256 -6.39 17.98 15.48
C PRO A 256 -6.85 18.99 14.43
N LYS A 257 -6.88 18.59 13.17
CA LYS A 257 -7.24 19.38 11.99
C LYS A 257 -6.33 20.59 11.72
N GLN A 258 -5.18 20.67 12.35
CA GLN A 258 -4.23 21.77 12.17
C GLN A 258 -2.82 21.27 11.87
N SER A 259 -2.18 20.56 12.81
CA SER A 259 -0.78 20.20 12.67
C SER A 259 -0.37 18.98 13.50
N ILE A 260 0.71 18.34 13.04
CA ILE A 260 1.37 17.22 13.72
C ILE A 260 2.87 17.51 13.70
N VAL A 261 3.57 17.27 14.81
CA VAL A 261 5.03 17.38 14.88
C VAL A 261 5.61 16.09 15.43
N PHE A 262 6.49 15.48 14.66
CA PHE A 262 7.31 14.37 15.13
C PHE A 262 8.75 14.83 15.35
N LYS A 263 9.43 14.23 16.35
CA LYS A 263 10.84 14.47 16.63
C LYS A 263 11.63 13.18 16.61
N GLN A 264 12.88 13.31 16.21
CA GLN A 264 13.84 12.20 16.26
C GLN A 264 13.96 11.63 17.67
N VAL A 265 13.93 10.32 17.78
CA VAL A 265 14.18 9.61 19.06
C VAL A 265 15.66 9.68 19.40
N PRO A 266 16.03 10.30 20.55
CA PRO A 266 17.42 10.34 20.98
C PRO A 266 18.00 8.92 21.16
N ASN A 267 19.18 8.66 20.56
CA ASN A 267 19.84 7.35 20.65
C ASN A 267 19.00 6.17 20.14
N TRP A 268 18.13 6.40 19.16
CA TRP A 268 17.39 5.32 18.50
C TRP A 268 18.28 4.13 18.17
N TRP A 269 17.78 2.90 18.35
CA TRP A 269 18.55 1.66 18.26
C TRP A 269 19.03 1.32 16.84
N GLY A 270 18.28 1.78 15.81
CA GLY A 270 18.53 1.44 14.41
C GLY A 270 19.79 2.10 13.81
N SER A 271 20.12 1.70 12.59
CA SER A 271 21.26 2.21 11.82
C SER A 271 20.97 2.07 10.32
N PRO A 272 21.30 3.11 9.49
CA PRO A 272 21.96 4.38 9.87
C PRO A 272 21.08 5.24 10.78
N LYS A 273 21.66 6.24 11.43
CA LYS A 273 20.88 7.21 12.22
C LYS A 273 20.18 8.18 11.29
N PRO A 274 18.91 8.54 11.57
CA PRO A 274 18.20 9.51 10.76
C PRO A 274 18.88 10.88 10.78
N THR A 275 18.83 11.57 9.66
CA THR A 275 19.39 12.91 9.51
C THR A 275 18.40 13.98 9.95
N LEU A 276 17.11 13.82 9.60
CA LEU A 276 16.06 14.73 10.01
C LEU A 276 15.88 14.72 11.53
N THR A 277 15.77 15.90 12.12
CA THR A 277 15.56 16.08 13.56
C THR A 277 14.09 16.31 13.93
N GLU A 278 13.31 16.82 12.97
CA GLU A 278 11.90 17.16 13.16
C GLU A 278 11.14 16.98 11.83
N ILE A 279 9.88 16.60 11.94
CA ILE A 279 8.93 16.50 10.84
C ILE A 279 7.72 17.34 11.21
N ASP A 280 7.48 18.40 10.44
CA ASP A 280 6.35 19.32 10.60
C ASP A 280 5.30 19.01 9.55
N ILE A 281 4.09 18.70 9.96
CA ILE A 281 3.00 18.33 9.08
C ILE A 281 1.81 19.26 9.29
N ASP A 282 1.38 19.91 8.24
CA ASP A 282 0.14 20.67 8.21
C ASP A 282 -1.03 19.77 7.78
N ILE A 283 -2.12 19.79 8.54
CA ILE A 283 -3.36 19.11 8.14
C ILE A 283 -4.21 20.09 7.35
N LYS A 284 -4.48 19.79 6.09
CA LYS A 284 -5.23 20.66 5.16
C LYS A 284 -6.52 19.97 4.69
N ASP A 285 -7.47 20.76 4.25
CA ASP A 285 -8.69 20.27 3.58
C ASP A 285 -8.35 19.82 2.15
N PRO A 286 -8.89 18.69 1.66
CA PRO A 286 -8.66 18.22 0.28
C PRO A 286 -8.98 19.25 -0.81
N SER A 287 -9.91 20.18 -0.57
CA SER A 287 -10.24 21.26 -1.51
C SER A 287 -9.13 22.30 -1.66
N THR A 288 -8.10 22.28 -0.80
CA THR A 288 -6.98 23.25 -0.81
C THR A 288 -5.75 22.77 -1.61
N GLN A 289 -5.84 21.67 -2.33
CA GLN A 289 -4.70 21.03 -3.01
C GLN A 289 -3.92 21.99 -3.92
N THR A 290 -4.60 22.70 -4.82
CA THR A 290 -3.97 23.72 -5.68
C THR A 290 -3.30 24.84 -4.86
N THR A 291 -3.83 25.18 -3.67
CA THR A 291 -3.22 26.16 -2.77
C THR A 291 -1.95 25.59 -2.12
N ASN A 292 -1.94 24.32 -1.79
CA ASN A 292 -0.76 23.65 -1.24
C ASN A 292 0.35 23.55 -2.30
N ASP A 293 0.00 23.25 -3.56
CA ASP A 293 0.94 23.27 -4.68
C ASP A 293 1.57 24.66 -4.87
N ALA A 294 0.78 25.74 -4.76
CA ALA A 294 1.28 27.12 -4.84
C ALA A 294 2.18 27.46 -3.63
N ALA A 295 1.89 26.95 -2.44
CA ALA A 295 2.74 27.12 -1.26
C ALA A 295 4.08 26.36 -1.42
N TRP A 296 4.07 25.19 -2.03
CA TRP A 296 5.28 24.46 -2.39
C TRP A 296 6.12 25.25 -3.42
N GLU A 297 5.52 25.81 -4.47
CA GLU A 297 6.24 26.67 -5.43
C GLU A 297 6.99 27.83 -4.75
N GLN A 298 6.45 28.34 -3.64
CA GLN A 298 7.02 29.44 -2.86
C GLN A 298 8.03 28.95 -1.80
N GLY A 299 8.29 27.64 -1.71
CA GLY A 299 9.19 27.05 -0.73
C GLY A 299 8.64 26.98 0.69
N SER A 300 7.31 27.05 0.87
CA SER A 300 6.67 26.85 2.18
C SER A 300 6.57 25.39 2.58
N TYR A 301 6.55 24.48 1.61
CA TYR A 301 6.61 23.04 1.81
C TYR A 301 7.80 22.45 1.06
N ASP A 302 8.44 21.46 1.64
CA ASP A 302 9.58 20.75 1.04
C ASP A 302 9.14 19.75 -0.02
N LEU A 303 7.97 19.13 0.20
CA LEU A 303 7.35 18.17 -0.72
C LEU A 303 5.82 18.16 -0.60
N ILE A 304 5.17 17.62 -1.65
CA ILE A 304 3.72 17.36 -1.72
C ILE A 304 3.52 15.94 -2.25
N GLY A 305 2.42 15.29 -1.87
CA GLY A 305 2.02 13.96 -2.37
C GLY A 305 2.18 12.84 -1.35
N TYR A 306 2.50 13.19 -0.11
CA TYR A 306 2.61 12.27 1.01
C TYR A 306 1.30 12.18 1.80
N GLY A 307 1.16 11.17 2.64
CA GLY A 307 -0.02 11.03 3.49
C GLY A 307 -1.27 10.54 2.76
N GLY A 308 -1.11 9.61 1.83
CA GLY A 308 -2.22 9.02 1.07
C GLY A 308 -2.70 9.87 -0.10
N ASP A 309 -2.11 11.02 -0.32
CA ASP A 309 -2.51 11.98 -1.37
C ASP A 309 -1.49 12.11 -2.49
N SER A 310 -1.10 10.99 -3.05
CA SER A 310 -0.21 10.96 -4.21
C SER A 310 -0.90 11.32 -5.54
N THR A 311 -2.06 11.98 -5.49
CA THR A 311 -2.80 12.41 -6.69
C THR A 311 -2.94 13.93 -6.66
N GLN A 312 -2.23 14.63 -7.55
CA GLN A 312 -2.30 16.07 -7.67
C GLN A 312 -3.33 16.51 -8.73
N PRO A 313 -3.86 17.73 -8.66
CA PRO A 313 -4.72 18.27 -9.70
C PRO A 313 -4.02 18.18 -11.06
N GLN A 314 -4.66 17.54 -12.03
CA GLN A 314 -4.06 17.25 -13.33
C GLN A 314 -3.57 18.52 -14.05
N ALA A 315 -4.30 19.64 -13.90
CA ALA A 315 -3.91 20.90 -14.48
C ALA A 315 -2.57 21.41 -13.91
N ASP A 316 -2.33 21.22 -12.60
CA ASP A 316 -1.08 21.63 -11.95
C ASP A 316 0.07 20.73 -12.41
N ILE A 317 -0.10 19.42 -12.49
CA ILE A 317 0.94 18.52 -13.01
C ILE A 317 1.30 18.85 -14.47
N LEU A 318 0.32 19.12 -15.32
CA LEU A 318 0.57 19.54 -16.71
C LEU A 318 1.34 20.85 -16.76
N ARG A 319 0.99 21.82 -15.92
CA ARG A 319 1.69 23.11 -15.80
C ARG A 319 3.14 22.92 -15.34
N TYR A 320 3.38 22.08 -14.33
CA TYR A 320 4.75 21.80 -13.84
C TYR A 320 5.58 21.06 -14.87
N GLN A 321 5.03 20.07 -15.54
CA GLN A 321 5.74 19.32 -16.60
C GLN A 321 6.13 20.20 -17.79
N SER A 322 5.39 21.26 -18.08
CA SER A 322 5.69 22.23 -19.15
C SER A 322 6.61 23.38 -18.70
N ASN A 323 6.95 23.47 -17.43
CA ASN A 323 7.77 24.54 -16.85
C ASN A 323 9.21 24.05 -16.62
N ASP A 324 10.19 24.70 -17.23
CA ASP A 324 11.62 24.31 -17.13
C ASP A 324 12.17 24.35 -15.70
N THR A 325 11.61 25.19 -14.82
CA THR A 325 12.01 25.29 -13.41
C THR A 325 11.49 24.08 -12.60
N PHE A 326 10.26 23.64 -12.85
CA PHE A 326 9.60 22.65 -12.01
C PHE A 326 9.56 21.23 -12.57
N LYS A 327 9.73 21.04 -13.88
CA LYS A 327 9.58 19.71 -14.50
C LYS A 327 10.48 18.62 -13.91
N SER A 328 11.68 18.99 -13.43
CA SER A 328 12.61 18.07 -12.76
C SER A 328 12.28 17.81 -11.29
N GLN A 329 11.30 18.52 -10.74
CA GLN A 329 10.84 18.44 -9.36
C GLN A 329 9.52 17.65 -9.25
N VAL A 330 8.94 17.28 -10.38
CA VAL A 330 7.78 16.38 -10.44
C VAL A 330 8.27 14.94 -10.53
N SER A 331 8.00 14.15 -9.50
CA SER A 331 8.25 12.72 -9.48
C SER A 331 6.96 11.97 -9.82
N LEU A 332 7.00 11.20 -10.90
CA LEU A 332 5.89 10.34 -11.33
C LEU A 332 6.27 8.88 -11.04
N VAL A 333 5.53 8.25 -10.12
CA VAL A 333 5.86 6.92 -9.61
C VAL A 333 4.74 5.94 -9.92
N PRO A 334 5.03 4.82 -10.59
CA PRO A 334 4.04 3.76 -10.73
C PRO A 334 3.55 3.28 -9.37
N LYS A 335 2.26 3.48 -9.06
CA LYS A 335 1.64 2.92 -7.86
C LYS A 335 1.30 1.45 -8.06
N GLY A 336 1.35 0.69 -6.98
CA GLY A 336 0.87 -0.69 -6.94
C GLY A 336 -0.66 -0.79 -6.96
N ARG A 337 -1.32 0.03 -7.79
CA ARG A 337 -2.78 0.13 -7.86
C ARG A 337 -3.29 -0.07 -9.27
N THR A 338 -4.22 -1.02 -9.41
CA THR A 338 -4.95 -1.26 -10.65
C THR A 338 -6.41 -0.86 -10.50
N THR A 339 -6.94 -0.21 -11.52
CA THR A 339 -8.38 0.04 -11.65
C THR A 339 -8.90 -0.80 -12.82
N TRP A 340 -10.03 -1.47 -12.60
CA TRP A 340 -10.70 -2.28 -13.59
C TRP A 340 -12.23 -2.08 -13.55
N LEU A 341 -12.91 -2.57 -14.56
CA LEU A 341 -14.34 -2.79 -14.53
C LEU A 341 -14.58 -4.23 -14.07
N SER A 342 -15.38 -4.41 -13.03
CA SER A 342 -15.86 -5.70 -12.57
C SER A 342 -17.20 -6.04 -13.20
N PHE A 343 -17.37 -7.31 -13.58
CA PHE A 343 -18.66 -7.86 -13.97
C PHE A 343 -19.26 -8.62 -12.79
N ASN A 344 -20.58 -8.51 -12.65
CA ASN A 344 -21.29 -9.37 -11.73
C ASN A 344 -21.50 -10.75 -12.37
N ILE A 345 -20.74 -11.73 -11.90
CA ILE A 345 -20.72 -13.10 -12.45
C ILE A 345 -21.50 -14.07 -11.58
N GLY A 346 -21.39 -13.93 -10.26
CA GLY A 346 -21.93 -14.90 -9.30
C GLY A 346 -23.29 -14.55 -8.70
N TYR A 347 -23.87 -13.37 -8.99
CA TYR A 347 -25.14 -12.93 -8.40
C TYR A 347 -26.28 -12.91 -9.45
N PRO A 348 -26.99 -14.04 -9.69
CA PRO A 348 -27.95 -14.19 -10.80
C PRO A 348 -29.09 -13.18 -10.77
N ALA A 349 -29.49 -12.70 -9.59
CA ALA A 349 -30.62 -11.76 -9.45
C ALA A 349 -30.33 -10.37 -10.01
N THR A 350 -29.05 -9.98 -10.10
CA THR A 350 -28.64 -8.61 -10.43
C THR A 350 -27.66 -8.52 -11.61
N GLY A 351 -26.92 -9.58 -11.92
CA GLY A 351 -25.81 -9.54 -12.88
C GLY A 351 -26.22 -9.50 -14.37
N GLY A 352 -27.50 -9.63 -14.68
CA GLY A 352 -27.98 -9.49 -16.05
C GLY A 352 -27.36 -10.47 -17.04
N PRO A 353 -26.94 -10.03 -18.24
CA PRO A 353 -26.43 -10.92 -19.29
C PRO A 353 -25.02 -11.44 -19.03
N PHE A 354 -24.33 -10.94 -17.99
CA PHE A 354 -22.94 -11.27 -17.69
C PHE A 354 -22.78 -12.40 -16.70
N VAL A 355 -23.89 -12.89 -16.11
CA VAL A 355 -23.88 -13.95 -15.07
C VAL A 355 -23.42 -15.29 -15.63
N GLY A 356 -22.59 -15.98 -14.84
CA GLY A 356 -22.16 -17.34 -15.06
C GLY A 356 -21.10 -17.52 -16.15
N GLU A 357 -20.82 -18.79 -16.46
CA GLU A 357 -19.70 -19.23 -17.29
C GLU A 357 -20.13 -19.74 -18.68
N THR A 358 -21.36 -19.43 -19.12
CA THR A 358 -21.84 -19.81 -20.44
C THR A 358 -21.06 -19.11 -21.56
N ALA A 359 -20.95 -19.74 -22.73
CA ALA A 359 -20.31 -19.12 -23.89
C ALA A 359 -20.91 -17.74 -24.25
N ALA A 360 -22.23 -17.57 -24.03
CA ALA A 360 -22.90 -16.31 -24.28
C ALA A 360 -22.49 -15.22 -23.28
N ALA A 361 -22.46 -15.53 -21.99
CA ALA A 361 -22.03 -14.59 -20.96
C ALA A 361 -20.57 -14.16 -21.14
N LYS A 362 -19.67 -15.14 -21.33
CA LYS A 362 -18.24 -14.86 -21.62
C LYS A 362 -18.06 -14.06 -22.92
N GLY A 363 -18.80 -14.41 -23.97
CA GLY A 363 -18.74 -13.71 -25.25
C GLY A 363 -19.20 -12.24 -25.15
N LEU A 364 -20.24 -11.98 -24.37
CA LEU A 364 -20.69 -10.60 -24.11
C LEU A 364 -19.67 -9.83 -23.28
N ARG A 365 -19.12 -10.42 -22.18
CA ARG A 365 -18.04 -9.78 -21.40
C ARG A 365 -16.83 -9.46 -22.28
N MET A 366 -16.44 -10.40 -23.17
CA MET A 366 -15.33 -10.19 -24.10
C MET A 366 -15.64 -9.08 -25.13
N ALA A 367 -16.88 -8.98 -25.62
CA ALA A 367 -17.27 -7.89 -26.51
C ALA A 367 -17.07 -6.51 -25.85
N PHE A 368 -17.48 -6.38 -24.59
CA PHE A 368 -17.28 -5.17 -23.81
C PHE A 368 -15.82 -4.87 -23.52
N ALA A 369 -15.00 -5.90 -23.26
CA ALA A 369 -13.55 -5.75 -23.01
C ALA A 369 -12.79 -5.26 -24.27
N LEU A 370 -13.04 -5.90 -25.43
CA LEU A 370 -12.41 -5.56 -26.69
C LEU A 370 -12.86 -4.21 -27.27
N ALA A 371 -14.01 -3.69 -26.83
CA ALA A 371 -14.52 -2.41 -27.27
C ALA A 371 -13.85 -1.20 -26.60
N VAL A 372 -13.03 -1.40 -25.57
CA VAL A 372 -12.37 -0.33 -24.82
C VAL A 372 -10.90 -0.22 -25.19
N ASP A 373 -10.48 0.92 -25.74
CA ASP A 373 -9.09 1.27 -25.98
C ASP A 373 -8.44 1.84 -24.71
N LYS A 374 -7.66 1.01 -24.01
CA LYS A 374 -6.98 1.38 -22.75
C LYS A 374 -5.88 2.42 -22.97
N SER A 375 -5.24 2.41 -24.14
CA SER A 375 -4.22 3.42 -24.48
C SER A 375 -4.87 4.78 -24.74
N ALA A 376 -6.00 4.81 -25.46
CA ALA A 376 -6.79 6.02 -25.63
C ALA A 376 -7.35 6.53 -24.30
N LEU A 377 -7.77 5.65 -23.39
CA LEU A 377 -8.17 6.04 -22.03
C LEU A 377 -7.03 6.75 -21.30
N ALA A 378 -5.87 6.13 -21.21
CA ALA A 378 -4.72 6.70 -20.52
C ALA A 378 -4.28 8.04 -21.12
N SER A 379 -4.28 8.17 -22.46
CA SER A 379 -3.91 9.43 -23.12
C SER A 379 -4.96 10.53 -22.99
N THR A 380 -6.24 10.18 -23.03
CA THR A 380 -7.35 11.16 -23.04
C THR A 380 -7.73 11.60 -21.63
N VAL A 381 -7.84 10.64 -20.69
CA VAL A 381 -8.29 10.91 -19.32
C VAL A 381 -7.13 11.28 -18.41
N CYS A 382 -6.00 10.58 -18.52
CA CYS A 382 -4.86 10.73 -17.62
C CYS A 382 -3.68 11.48 -18.24
N HIS A 383 -3.76 11.86 -19.50
CA HIS A 383 -2.65 12.45 -20.28
C HIS A 383 -1.33 11.66 -20.20
N ASN A 384 -1.40 10.34 -19.93
CA ASN A 384 -0.26 9.45 -19.64
C ASN A 384 0.60 9.90 -18.44
N LEU A 385 0.08 10.77 -17.57
CA LEU A 385 0.77 11.29 -16.37
C LEU A 385 0.22 10.67 -15.09
N THR A 386 -1.11 10.62 -14.95
CA THR A 386 -1.76 10.18 -13.70
C THR A 386 -2.18 8.70 -13.76
N CYS A 387 -2.15 8.10 -14.93
CA CYS A 387 -2.32 6.67 -15.13
C CYS A 387 -1.62 6.14 -16.38
N GLN A 388 -1.44 4.83 -16.44
CA GLN A 388 -0.92 4.07 -17.57
C GLN A 388 -1.85 2.93 -17.96
N PRO A 389 -1.91 2.48 -19.23
CA PRO A 389 -2.77 1.38 -19.64
C PRO A 389 -2.44 0.10 -18.87
N ALA A 390 -3.46 -0.58 -18.31
CA ALA A 390 -3.26 -1.86 -17.65
C ALA A 390 -3.16 -2.98 -18.70
N THR A 391 -1.95 -3.26 -19.19
CA THR A 391 -1.71 -4.25 -20.25
C THR A 391 -1.12 -5.57 -19.75
N GLY A 392 -0.68 -5.62 -18.50
CA GLY A 392 -0.03 -6.78 -17.86
C GLY A 392 -0.90 -7.50 -16.82
N GLY A 393 -2.23 -7.32 -16.86
CA GLY A 393 -3.17 -7.95 -15.95
C GLY A 393 -3.47 -7.13 -14.69
N LEU A 394 -3.92 -7.81 -13.63
CA LEU A 394 -4.33 -7.17 -12.38
C LEU A 394 -3.13 -6.61 -11.60
N ILE A 395 -2.02 -7.34 -11.55
CA ILE A 395 -0.83 -6.95 -10.78
C ILE A 395 -0.03 -5.93 -11.60
N THR A 396 0.34 -4.82 -10.97
CA THR A 396 1.06 -3.72 -11.63
C THR A 396 2.52 -4.03 -11.89
N LYS A 397 3.11 -3.32 -12.86
CA LYS A 397 4.53 -3.43 -13.18
C LYS A 397 5.40 -3.08 -11.97
N GLY A 398 6.41 -3.91 -11.71
CA GLY A 398 7.32 -3.77 -10.57
C GLY A 398 6.94 -4.62 -9.37
N LEU A 399 5.74 -5.23 -9.35
CA LEU A 399 5.32 -6.16 -8.31
C LEU A 399 5.53 -7.62 -8.72
N ILE A 400 5.68 -8.49 -7.73
CA ILE A 400 5.77 -9.94 -7.92
C ILE A 400 4.45 -10.44 -8.52
N GLY A 401 4.53 -11.22 -9.60
CA GLY A 401 3.36 -11.74 -10.30
C GLY A 401 2.89 -10.90 -11.49
N TYR A 402 3.52 -9.75 -11.78
CA TYR A 402 3.26 -9.02 -13.02
C TYR A 402 3.51 -9.92 -14.25
N LEU A 403 2.53 -10.02 -15.13
CA LEU A 403 2.60 -10.95 -16.27
C LEU A 403 3.53 -10.50 -17.39
N GLY A 404 3.84 -9.22 -17.46
CA GLY A 404 4.59 -8.58 -18.54
C GLY A 404 3.74 -7.63 -19.39
N ASP A 405 4.41 -6.69 -20.06
CA ASP A 405 3.72 -5.71 -20.92
C ASP A 405 2.94 -6.45 -22.04
N ASN A 406 1.67 -6.08 -22.24
CA ASN A 406 0.77 -6.66 -23.24
C ASN A 406 0.49 -8.18 -23.06
N ALA A 407 0.69 -8.72 -21.88
CA ALA A 407 0.47 -10.14 -21.60
C ALA A 407 -0.99 -10.49 -21.32
N ASP A 408 -1.82 -9.53 -20.88
CA ASP A 408 -3.23 -9.77 -20.63
C ASP A 408 -4.06 -9.66 -21.92
N PRO A 409 -4.72 -10.75 -22.35
CA PRO A 409 -5.56 -10.72 -23.55
C PRO A 409 -6.75 -9.77 -23.44
N LEU A 410 -7.21 -9.45 -22.20
CA LEU A 410 -8.31 -8.52 -21.96
C LEU A 410 -7.89 -7.04 -22.15
N ALA A 411 -6.60 -6.76 -22.22
CA ALA A 411 -6.10 -5.44 -22.54
C ALA A 411 -6.21 -5.08 -24.03
N LYS A 412 -6.37 -6.08 -24.90
CA LYS A 412 -6.48 -5.88 -26.35
C LYS A 412 -7.67 -4.98 -26.68
N PHE A 413 -7.49 -4.08 -27.63
CA PHE A 413 -8.56 -3.33 -28.30
C PHE A 413 -8.80 -3.90 -29.70
N ASP A 414 -10.07 -4.27 -30.00
CA ASP A 414 -10.47 -4.79 -31.30
C ASP A 414 -11.97 -4.57 -31.53
N ALA A 415 -12.33 -3.38 -32.00
CA ALA A 415 -13.72 -2.99 -32.20
C ALA A 415 -14.45 -3.88 -33.23
N THR A 416 -13.73 -4.47 -34.21
CA THR A 416 -14.34 -5.36 -35.19
C THR A 416 -14.73 -6.70 -34.56
N GLN A 417 -13.84 -7.29 -33.79
CA GLN A 417 -14.13 -8.54 -33.06
C GLN A 417 -15.19 -8.29 -31.99
N ALA A 418 -15.15 -7.15 -31.31
CA ALA A 418 -16.16 -6.75 -30.31
C ALA A 418 -17.57 -6.75 -30.91
N LYS A 419 -17.77 -6.09 -32.05
CA LYS A 419 -19.06 -6.08 -32.77
C LYS A 419 -19.50 -7.48 -33.22
N SER A 420 -18.56 -8.29 -33.71
CA SER A 420 -18.88 -9.67 -34.12
C SER A 420 -19.40 -10.52 -32.96
N LEU A 421 -18.73 -10.43 -31.80
CA LEU A 421 -19.15 -11.14 -30.57
C LEU A 421 -20.50 -10.65 -30.08
N LEU A 422 -20.71 -9.34 -30.04
CA LEU A 422 -22.00 -8.76 -29.65
C LEU A 422 -23.11 -9.29 -30.56
N HIS A 423 -22.94 -9.22 -31.87
CA HIS A 423 -23.94 -9.72 -32.83
C HIS A 423 -24.18 -11.23 -32.69
N GLN A 424 -23.15 -12.01 -32.38
CA GLN A 424 -23.28 -13.46 -32.18
C GLN A 424 -24.15 -13.80 -30.95
N PHE A 425 -23.99 -13.06 -29.85
CA PHE A 425 -24.59 -13.42 -28.55
C PHE A 425 -25.78 -12.54 -28.15
N ASP A 426 -25.95 -11.39 -28.80
CA ASP A 426 -27.08 -10.47 -28.61
C ASP A 426 -27.46 -9.81 -29.96
N PRO A 427 -27.96 -10.60 -30.95
CA PRO A 427 -28.20 -10.11 -32.31
C PRO A 427 -29.31 -9.07 -32.40
N ASP A 428 -30.24 -9.05 -31.46
CA ASP A 428 -31.36 -8.11 -31.41
C ASP A 428 -31.18 -6.99 -30.37
N GLY A 429 -30.04 -6.99 -29.64
CA GLY A 429 -29.72 -5.99 -28.62
C GLY A 429 -30.58 -6.08 -27.35
N SER A 430 -31.38 -7.14 -27.20
CA SER A 430 -32.32 -7.28 -26.07
C SER A 430 -31.62 -7.53 -24.74
N LYS A 431 -30.46 -8.26 -24.76
CA LYS A 431 -29.68 -8.58 -23.55
C LYS A 431 -28.91 -7.39 -23.02
N THR A 432 -28.43 -6.52 -23.92
CA THR A 432 -27.62 -5.34 -23.55
C THR A 432 -28.45 -4.07 -23.42
N ALA A 433 -29.78 -4.17 -23.62
CA ALA A 433 -30.70 -3.04 -23.43
C ALA A 433 -30.78 -2.63 -21.94
N GLY A 434 -30.65 -1.33 -21.67
CA GLY A 434 -30.78 -0.78 -20.32
C GLY A 434 -29.64 -1.08 -19.34
N LEU A 435 -28.50 -1.53 -19.84
CA LEU A 435 -27.31 -1.73 -19.01
C LEU A 435 -26.86 -0.43 -18.34
N LYS A 436 -26.35 -0.57 -17.12
CA LYS A 436 -25.77 0.51 -16.33
C LYS A 436 -24.34 0.19 -15.94
N TYR A 437 -23.51 1.22 -15.90
CA TYR A 437 -22.18 1.18 -15.30
C TYR A 437 -22.18 2.02 -14.03
N SER A 438 -22.00 1.37 -12.89
CA SER A 438 -22.03 1.99 -11.56
C SER A 438 -20.62 2.35 -11.10
N PHE A 439 -20.45 3.55 -10.53
CA PHE A 439 -19.14 4.04 -10.06
C PHE A 439 -19.31 5.08 -8.97
N ASN A 440 -18.35 5.16 -8.05
CA ASN A 440 -18.28 6.28 -7.10
C ASN A 440 -17.75 7.53 -7.80
N THR A 441 -18.42 8.67 -7.55
CA THR A 441 -18.08 9.95 -8.19
C THR A 441 -16.73 10.51 -7.70
N GLY A 442 -16.19 11.46 -8.45
CA GLY A 442 -14.92 12.13 -8.22
C GLY A 442 -13.87 11.83 -9.28
N ALA A 443 -12.87 12.67 -9.37
CA ALA A 443 -11.78 12.48 -10.32
C ALA A 443 -10.91 11.26 -9.93
N PRO A 444 -10.46 10.44 -10.91
CA PRO A 444 -10.75 10.50 -12.33
C PRO A 444 -12.02 9.72 -12.76
N ASN A 445 -12.79 9.17 -11.82
CA ASN A 445 -13.84 8.17 -12.07
C ASN A 445 -14.94 8.68 -13.02
N ASP A 446 -15.36 9.96 -12.87
CA ASP A 446 -16.37 10.57 -13.73
C ASP A 446 -15.92 10.64 -15.20
N ALA A 447 -14.66 11.01 -15.41
CA ALA A 447 -14.07 11.08 -16.75
C ALA A 447 -13.88 9.68 -17.35
N VAL A 448 -13.44 8.71 -16.54
CA VAL A 448 -13.31 7.29 -16.96
C VAL A 448 -14.70 6.74 -17.36
N ALA A 449 -15.72 6.96 -16.54
CA ALA A 449 -17.08 6.49 -16.84
C ALA A 449 -17.61 7.07 -18.16
N SER A 450 -17.43 8.36 -18.37
CA SER A 450 -17.82 9.04 -19.61
C SER A 450 -17.05 8.50 -20.82
N PHE A 451 -15.76 8.23 -20.66
CA PHE A 451 -14.94 7.62 -21.70
C PHE A 451 -15.44 6.22 -22.07
N LEU A 452 -15.67 5.35 -21.08
CA LEU A 452 -16.17 3.98 -21.29
C LEU A 452 -17.53 3.99 -22.02
N GLN A 453 -18.46 4.83 -21.58
CA GLN A 453 -19.77 5.00 -22.24
C GLN A 453 -19.60 5.36 -23.73
N GLY A 454 -18.71 6.32 -24.03
CA GLY A 454 -18.40 6.72 -25.40
C GLY A 454 -17.81 5.59 -26.24
N GLN A 455 -16.90 4.79 -25.66
CA GLN A 455 -16.28 3.63 -26.34
C GLN A 455 -17.32 2.55 -26.67
N TRP A 456 -18.20 2.19 -25.75
CA TRP A 456 -19.25 1.19 -26.02
C TRP A 456 -20.29 1.69 -27.04
N GLN A 457 -20.69 2.97 -26.95
CA GLN A 457 -21.57 3.54 -27.95
C GLN A 457 -20.94 3.55 -29.34
N GLN A 458 -19.69 3.96 -29.46
CA GLN A 458 -18.99 4.03 -30.75
C GLN A 458 -18.66 2.64 -31.32
N ASN A 459 -18.15 1.75 -30.49
CA ASN A 459 -17.57 0.48 -30.92
C ASN A 459 -18.56 -0.68 -30.95
N LEU A 460 -19.62 -0.63 -30.14
CA LEU A 460 -20.66 -1.67 -30.08
C LEU A 460 -22.03 -1.17 -30.55
N GLY A 461 -22.30 0.13 -30.49
CA GLY A 461 -23.63 0.67 -30.65
C GLY A 461 -24.53 0.50 -29.41
N VAL A 462 -23.94 0.14 -28.27
CA VAL A 462 -24.67 -0.08 -27.01
C VAL A 462 -24.65 1.19 -26.18
N ASN A 463 -25.84 1.63 -25.79
CA ASN A 463 -25.99 2.78 -24.89
C ASN A 463 -26.03 2.29 -23.43
N VAL A 464 -24.90 2.40 -22.75
CA VAL A 464 -24.78 2.08 -21.32
C VAL A 464 -25.07 3.34 -20.50
N ALA A 465 -26.03 3.27 -19.60
CA ALA A 465 -26.33 4.40 -18.72
C ALA A 465 -25.27 4.52 -17.62
N LEU A 466 -24.86 5.75 -17.29
CA LEU A 466 -24.00 6.02 -16.15
C LEU A 466 -24.82 6.05 -14.86
N ASP A 467 -24.32 5.41 -13.83
CA ASP A 467 -24.96 5.28 -12.52
C ASP A 467 -24.00 5.78 -11.41
N PRO A 468 -23.93 7.11 -11.21
CA PRO A 468 -22.98 7.73 -10.29
C PRO A 468 -23.42 7.64 -8.83
N HIS A 469 -22.52 7.27 -7.93
CA HIS A 469 -22.71 7.15 -6.49
C HIS A 469 -21.80 8.13 -5.74
N PRO A 470 -22.34 9.19 -5.12
CA PRO A 470 -21.54 10.18 -4.41
C PRO A 470 -21.04 9.69 -3.04
N ASP A 471 -21.70 8.71 -2.43
CA ASP A 471 -21.26 8.07 -1.18
C ASP A 471 -20.42 6.84 -1.50
N ALA A 472 -19.10 6.98 -1.39
CA ALA A 472 -18.15 5.91 -1.66
C ALA A 472 -18.33 4.70 -0.71
N SER A 473 -18.68 4.92 0.56
CA SER A 473 -18.87 3.84 1.52
C SER A 473 -20.14 3.02 1.21
N ALA A 474 -21.22 3.69 0.85
CA ALA A 474 -22.43 3.03 0.40
C ALA A 474 -22.19 2.26 -0.90
N PHE A 475 -21.49 2.86 -1.87
CA PHE A 475 -21.13 2.22 -3.13
C PHE A 475 -20.32 0.92 -2.89
N ILE A 476 -19.27 0.97 -2.05
CA ILE A 476 -18.48 -0.22 -1.69
C ILE A 476 -19.37 -1.29 -1.04
N SER A 477 -20.23 -0.89 -0.10
CA SER A 477 -21.13 -1.83 0.57
C SER A 477 -22.11 -2.51 -0.38
N ASP A 478 -22.59 -1.79 -1.38
CA ASP A 478 -23.51 -2.29 -2.41
C ASP A 478 -22.83 -3.23 -3.41
N ARG A 479 -21.57 -2.96 -3.76
CA ARG A 479 -20.74 -3.87 -4.57
C ARG A 479 -20.54 -5.22 -3.88
N LEU A 480 -20.18 -5.20 -2.59
CA LEU A 480 -19.89 -6.41 -1.81
C LEU A 480 -21.08 -7.38 -1.70
N VAL A 481 -22.28 -6.96 -2.04
CA VAL A 481 -23.48 -7.80 -2.08
C VAL A 481 -24.04 -7.96 -3.49
N GLY A 482 -23.25 -7.63 -4.52
CA GLY A 482 -23.56 -7.87 -5.91
C GLY A 482 -24.75 -7.08 -6.45
N LYS A 483 -24.99 -5.83 -6.00
CA LYS A 483 -26.12 -5.02 -6.44
C LYS A 483 -26.01 -4.50 -7.87
N PHE A 484 -24.83 -4.40 -8.43
CA PHE A 484 -24.55 -3.81 -9.74
C PHE A 484 -24.36 -4.86 -10.81
N VAL A 485 -24.69 -4.55 -12.06
CA VAL A 485 -24.47 -5.43 -13.23
C VAL A 485 -23.01 -5.41 -13.65
N MET A 486 -22.43 -4.23 -13.68
CA MET A 486 -21.02 -3.95 -13.87
C MET A 486 -20.66 -2.66 -13.17
N ASP A 487 -19.49 -2.63 -12.58
CA ASP A 487 -19.09 -1.50 -11.76
C ASP A 487 -17.58 -1.21 -11.84
N ARG A 488 -17.22 -0.01 -11.38
CA ARG A 488 -15.85 0.38 -11.17
C ARG A 488 -15.27 -0.33 -9.96
N ASP A 489 -14.14 -0.99 -10.14
CA ASP A 489 -13.40 -1.59 -9.06
C ASP A 489 -11.91 -1.22 -9.12
N GLY A 490 -11.17 -1.52 -8.07
CA GLY A 490 -9.74 -1.30 -8.00
C GLY A 490 -9.15 -1.77 -6.69
N TRP A 491 -7.88 -2.12 -6.75
CA TRP A 491 -7.10 -2.55 -5.59
C TRP A 491 -5.74 -1.87 -5.59
N GLN A 492 -5.31 -1.44 -4.43
CA GLN A 492 -3.92 -1.11 -4.14
C GLN A 492 -3.37 -2.24 -3.30
N PHE A 493 -2.22 -2.78 -3.67
CA PHE A 493 -1.65 -3.89 -2.93
C PHE A 493 -1.30 -3.49 -1.49
N ASP A 494 -1.51 -4.42 -0.57
CA ASP A 494 -1.11 -4.28 0.82
C ASP A 494 0.33 -4.76 1.01
N TYR A 495 0.72 -5.86 0.35
CA TYR A 495 2.07 -6.43 0.40
C TYR A 495 2.45 -7.07 -0.93
N ASN A 496 3.73 -7.07 -1.25
CA ASN A 496 4.25 -7.52 -2.54
C ASN A 496 4.22 -9.05 -2.69
N HIS A 497 3.02 -9.59 -2.76
CA HIS A 497 2.77 -11.01 -3.01
C HIS A 497 1.48 -11.20 -3.83
N PRO A 498 1.43 -12.11 -4.82
CA PRO A 498 0.24 -12.33 -5.65
C PRO A 498 -1.02 -12.78 -4.88
N GLN A 499 -0.86 -13.41 -3.73
CA GLN A 499 -1.97 -13.80 -2.86
C GLN A 499 -2.84 -12.60 -2.49
N ASP A 500 -2.26 -11.43 -2.24
CA ASP A 500 -2.96 -10.20 -1.95
C ASP A 500 -3.99 -9.79 -3.03
N TRP A 501 -3.74 -10.18 -4.27
CA TRP A 501 -4.61 -9.94 -5.42
C TRP A 501 -5.60 -11.07 -5.66
N PHE A 502 -5.12 -12.33 -5.66
CA PHE A 502 -5.91 -13.46 -6.13
C PHE A 502 -6.80 -14.07 -5.06
N ASP A 503 -6.34 -14.15 -3.80
CA ASP A 503 -7.16 -14.64 -2.69
C ASP A 503 -8.15 -13.57 -2.22
N ASN A 504 -7.66 -12.39 -1.92
CA ASN A 504 -8.49 -11.32 -1.35
C ASN A 504 -9.63 -10.87 -2.27
N LEU A 505 -9.47 -10.94 -3.60
CA LEU A 505 -10.41 -10.34 -4.55
C LEU A 505 -11.27 -11.35 -5.30
N TRP A 506 -10.80 -12.59 -5.49
CA TRP A 506 -11.43 -13.55 -6.41
C TRP A 506 -11.69 -14.92 -5.79
N GLY A 507 -11.09 -15.25 -4.65
CA GLY A 507 -11.34 -16.49 -3.94
C GLY A 507 -12.77 -16.56 -3.39
N SER A 508 -13.36 -17.75 -3.36
CA SER A 508 -14.72 -17.95 -2.83
C SER A 508 -14.81 -17.65 -1.32
N LEU A 509 -13.68 -17.76 -0.60
CA LEU A 509 -13.57 -17.46 0.83
C LEU A 509 -13.08 -16.03 1.09
N ALA A 510 -12.88 -15.21 0.06
CA ALA A 510 -12.48 -13.82 0.17
C ALA A 510 -13.54 -13.00 0.92
N ALA A 511 -13.39 -12.93 2.24
CA ALA A 511 -14.38 -12.41 3.16
C ALA A 511 -14.64 -10.90 2.93
N GLY A 512 -15.56 -10.60 2.01
CA GLY A 512 -16.06 -9.25 1.79
C GLY A 512 -15.27 -8.42 0.78
N SER A 513 -14.47 -9.03 -0.09
CA SER A 513 -13.73 -8.31 -1.14
C SER A 513 -13.99 -8.85 -2.55
N ASN A 514 -14.54 -10.06 -2.70
CA ASN A 514 -14.97 -10.60 -3.98
C ASN A 514 -16.31 -9.96 -4.41
N THR A 515 -16.22 -8.87 -5.16
CA THR A 515 -17.38 -8.07 -5.58
C THR A 515 -18.10 -8.66 -6.78
N SER A 516 -17.42 -9.47 -7.59
CA SER A 516 -17.95 -10.08 -8.79
C SER A 516 -18.76 -11.36 -8.53
N GLY A 517 -18.61 -11.97 -7.35
CA GLY A 517 -19.12 -13.31 -7.06
C GLY A 517 -18.42 -14.41 -7.88
N TYR A 518 -17.26 -14.13 -8.49
CA TYR A 518 -16.43 -15.14 -9.14
C TYR A 518 -15.96 -16.15 -8.10
N ALA A 519 -15.92 -17.44 -8.46
CA ALA A 519 -15.62 -18.53 -7.53
C ALA A 519 -16.56 -18.60 -6.29
N ASP A 520 -17.78 -18.03 -6.38
CA ASP A 520 -18.78 -18.09 -5.31
C ASP A 520 -19.24 -19.54 -5.09
N PRO A 521 -19.13 -20.09 -3.86
CA PRO A 521 -19.57 -21.46 -3.56
C PRO A 521 -21.08 -21.67 -3.76
N THR A 522 -21.91 -20.63 -3.74
CA THR A 522 -23.36 -20.74 -3.99
C THR A 522 -23.69 -20.82 -5.49
N GLY A 523 -22.83 -20.30 -6.33
CA GLY A 523 -22.98 -20.33 -7.79
C GLY A 523 -22.19 -21.41 -8.48
N ASP A 524 -21.23 -21.96 -7.82
CA ASP A 524 -20.33 -23.05 -8.23
C ASP A 524 -19.72 -22.91 -9.62
N PRO A 525 -19.03 -21.93 -9.98
CA PRO A 525 -18.35 -22.03 -11.26
C PRO A 525 -16.89 -22.45 -11.17
N GLN A 526 -16.19 -22.25 -10.05
CA GLN A 526 -14.71 -22.28 -10.09
C GLN A 526 -14.02 -23.02 -8.93
N PRO A 527 -14.41 -24.27 -8.60
CA PRO A 527 -13.71 -25.05 -7.58
C PRO A 527 -12.22 -25.22 -7.89
N THR A 528 -11.87 -25.33 -9.18
CA THR A 528 -10.47 -25.40 -9.64
C THR A 528 -9.67 -24.11 -9.35
N TYR A 529 -10.32 -22.96 -9.33
CA TYR A 529 -9.67 -21.70 -8.94
C TYR A 529 -9.23 -21.76 -7.48
N ASP A 530 -10.14 -22.07 -6.57
CA ASP A 530 -9.85 -22.16 -5.14
C ASP A 530 -8.83 -23.25 -4.80
N ASP A 531 -8.90 -24.41 -5.45
CA ASP A 531 -7.91 -25.49 -5.28
C ASP A 531 -6.50 -25.03 -5.72
N THR A 532 -6.42 -24.31 -6.84
CA THR A 532 -5.16 -23.78 -7.36
C THR A 532 -4.63 -22.70 -6.43
N LEU A 533 -5.51 -21.82 -5.93
CA LEU A 533 -5.19 -20.76 -4.99
C LEU A 533 -4.65 -21.33 -3.68
N ALA A 534 -5.37 -22.25 -3.04
CA ALA A 534 -4.96 -22.87 -1.79
C ALA A 534 -3.60 -23.59 -1.91
N LYS A 535 -3.33 -24.18 -3.08
CA LYS A 535 -2.03 -24.79 -3.36
C LYS A 535 -0.92 -23.73 -3.50
N ALA A 536 -1.17 -22.66 -4.21
CA ALA A 536 -0.21 -21.57 -4.40
C ALA A 536 0.13 -20.90 -3.07
N ASP A 537 -0.88 -20.61 -2.26
CA ASP A 537 -0.75 -19.92 -0.97
C ASP A 537 0.07 -20.71 0.07
N GLY A 538 0.09 -22.03 -0.06
CA GLY A 538 0.90 -22.91 0.79
C GLY A 538 2.37 -23.07 0.37
N MET A 539 2.80 -22.48 -0.76
CA MET A 539 4.14 -22.70 -1.33
C MET A 539 5.03 -21.45 -1.17
N PRO A 540 6.37 -21.62 -1.10
CA PRO A 540 7.30 -20.51 -1.32
C PRO A 540 7.04 -19.81 -2.67
N ILE A 541 7.22 -18.49 -2.71
CA ILE A 541 6.82 -17.65 -3.84
C ILE A 541 7.41 -18.08 -5.19
N ASP A 542 8.67 -18.51 -5.21
CA ASP A 542 9.36 -18.98 -6.43
C ASP A 542 8.69 -20.23 -7.04
N GLN A 543 8.12 -21.09 -6.20
CA GLN A 543 7.37 -22.28 -6.61
C GLN A 543 5.90 -21.98 -6.90
N ALA A 544 5.32 -20.96 -6.23
CA ALA A 544 3.92 -20.55 -6.37
C ALA A 544 3.64 -19.74 -7.65
N LEU A 545 4.62 -18.99 -8.17
CA LEU A 545 4.44 -18.09 -9.32
C LEU A 545 3.76 -18.75 -10.55
N PRO A 546 4.08 -19.97 -10.96
CA PRO A 546 3.39 -20.64 -12.07
C PRO A 546 1.89 -20.84 -11.81
N LEU A 547 1.51 -21.11 -10.55
CA LEU A 547 0.10 -21.29 -10.16
C LEU A 547 -0.64 -19.95 -10.14
N TYR A 548 -0.03 -18.89 -9.61
CA TYR A 548 -0.61 -17.54 -9.68
C TYR A 548 -0.78 -17.05 -11.13
N LYS A 549 0.15 -17.39 -12.01
CA LYS A 549 -0.01 -17.13 -13.45
C LYS A 549 -1.20 -17.91 -14.02
N GLN A 550 -1.40 -19.16 -13.60
CA GLN A 550 -2.57 -19.94 -13.99
C GLN A 550 -3.86 -19.29 -13.51
N LEU A 551 -3.92 -18.79 -12.26
CA LEU A 551 -5.08 -18.06 -11.74
C LEU A 551 -5.39 -16.80 -12.57
N ALA A 552 -4.36 -16.02 -12.94
CA ALA A 552 -4.55 -14.88 -13.83
C ALA A 552 -5.10 -15.29 -15.21
N GLN A 553 -4.65 -16.43 -15.76
CA GLN A 553 -5.16 -16.97 -17.02
C GLN A 553 -6.62 -17.42 -16.90
N MET A 554 -7.02 -18.00 -15.76
CA MET A 554 -8.42 -18.37 -15.51
C MET A 554 -9.31 -17.15 -15.53
N LEU A 555 -8.96 -16.08 -14.77
CA LEU A 555 -9.70 -14.82 -14.76
C LEU A 555 -9.81 -14.19 -16.15
N SER A 556 -8.72 -14.20 -16.91
CA SER A 556 -8.71 -13.66 -18.29
C SER A 556 -9.55 -14.52 -19.24
N THR A 557 -9.51 -15.84 -19.12
CA THR A 557 -10.30 -16.77 -19.96
C THR A 557 -11.80 -16.62 -19.70
N ASP A 558 -12.16 -16.42 -18.44
CA ASP A 558 -13.54 -16.25 -18.01
C ASP A 558 -14.01 -14.80 -18.17
N VAL A 559 -13.11 -13.89 -18.57
CA VAL A 559 -13.38 -12.45 -18.70
C VAL A 559 -14.01 -11.90 -17.43
N ALA A 560 -13.37 -12.19 -16.30
CA ALA A 560 -13.94 -11.82 -15.01
C ALA A 560 -13.89 -10.29 -14.76
N TYR A 561 -13.03 -9.57 -15.47
CA TYR A 561 -12.83 -8.13 -15.36
C TYR A 561 -12.41 -7.51 -16.70
N ILE A 562 -12.40 -6.19 -16.77
CA ILE A 562 -11.73 -5.45 -17.85
C ILE A 562 -10.64 -4.60 -17.22
N PRO A 563 -9.34 -4.90 -17.42
CA PRO A 563 -8.27 -4.04 -16.91
C PRO A 563 -8.34 -2.68 -17.59
N LEU A 564 -8.30 -1.59 -16.83
CA LEU A 564 -8.40 -0.24 -17.38
C LEU A 564 -7.05 0.47 -17.33
N TYR A 565 -6.55 0.71 -16.12
CA TYR A 565 -5.29 1.43 -15.95
C TYR A 565 -4.59 1.11 -14.64
N TYR A 566 -3.27 1.31 -14.64
CA TYR A 566 -2.42 1.39 -13.45
C TYR A 566 -2.28 2.84 -13.02
N SER A 567 -2.42 3.11 -11.73
CA SER A 567 -2.27 4.45 -11.18
C SER A 567 -0.80 4.88 -11.15
N VAL A 568 -0.57 6.19 -11.27
CA VAL A 568 0.73 6.82 -11.11
C VAL A 568 0.62 7.84 -9.99
N GLY A 569 1.45 7.72 -8.97
CA GLY A 569 1.59 8.71 -7.91
C GLY A 569 2.35 9.93 -8.42
N GLN A 570 1.93 11.11 -7.99
CA GLN A 570 2.55 12.38 -8.37
C GLN A 570 3.07 13.09 -7.12
N PHE A 571 4.37 13.28 -7.06
CA PHE A 571 5.04 13.99 -5.98
C PHE A 571 5.71 15.25 -6.51
N LEU A 572 5.59 16.33 -5.77
CA LEU A 572 6.34 17.56 -5.97
C LEU A 572 7.43 17.59 -4.92
N ILE A 573 8.70 17.54 -5.30
CA ILE A 573 9.81 17.40 -4.36
C ILE A 573 10.89 18.41 -4.73
N HIS A 574 11.24 19.29 -3.82
CA HIS A 574 12.34 20.23 -4.05
C HIS A 574 13.69 19.51 -4.17
N PRO A 575 14.61 19.99 -5.03
CA PRO A 575 15.88 19.32 -5.31
C PRO A 575 16.80 19.16 -4.09
N TYR A 576 16.61 19.96 -3.04
CA TYR A 576 17.37 19.87 -1.80
C TYR A 576 16.87 18.77 -0.85
N VAL A 577 15.68 18.21 -1.07
CA VAL A 577 15.19 17.03 -0.36
C VAL A 577 15.81 15.79 -1.00
N LYS A 578 16.55 15.01 -0.23
CA LYS A 578 17.18 13.77 -0.68
C LYS A 578 16.60 12.58 0.08
N GLY A 579 16.54 11.42 -0.58
CA GLY A 579 15.99 10.21 0.03
C GLY A 579 14.46 10.11 -0.04
N ALA A 580 13.75 11.18 -0.39
CA ALA A 580 12.34 11.13 -0.71
C ALA A 580 12.17 10.45 -2.08
N GLY A 581 12.50 9.18 -2.14
CA GLY A 581 12.21 8.30 -3.24
C GLY A 581 10.85 7.66 -3.01
N SER A 582 10.30 7.03 -4.04
CA SER A 582 9.02 6.36 -3.88
C SER A 582 9.07 5.02 -4.59
N ASN A 583 8.51 4.03 -3.95
CA ASN A 583 8.26 2.71 -4.47
C ASN A 583 6.80 2.60 -4.98
N ALA A 584 6.34 1.41 -5.34
CA ALA A 584 4.97 1.22 -5.81
C ALA A 584 3.89 1.39 -4.71
N GLN A 585 4.27 1.47 -3.43
CA GLN A 585 3.37 1.92 -2.35
C GLN A 585 3.17 3.44 -2.36
N ALA A 586 4.02 4.16 -3.10
CA ALA A 586 4.06 5.61 -3.13
C ALA A 586 4.42 6.22 -1.76
N ASP A 587 5.33 5.56 -1.06
CA ASP A 587 5.69 5.79 0.33
C ASP A 587 7.21 5.81 0.52
N PHE A 588 7.68 6.43 1.60
CA PHE A 588 9.10 6.49 1.95
C PHE A 588 9.31 6.71 3.46
N TYR A 589 10.45 6.24 3.96
CA TYR A 589 10.80 6.36 5.38
C TYR A 589 11.53 7.67 5.65
N TRP A 590 11.18 8.37 6.72
CA TRP A 590 11.81 9.64 7.11
C TRP A 590 13.27 9.47 7.55
N ASP A 591 13.65 8.30 8.05
CA ASP A 591 15.04 8.00 8.44
C ASP A 591 16.01 7.95 7.25
N GLU A 592 15.48 7.87 6.02
CA GLU A 592 16.24 7.88 4.77
C GLU A 592 16.33 9.29 4.14
N ILE A 593 15.60 10.29 4.68
CA ILE A 593 15.53 11.64 4.12
C ILE A 593 16.56 12.56 4.75
N SER A 594 17.05 13.50 3.94
CA SER A 594 17.90 14.61 4.39
C SER A 594 17.63 15.89 3.60
N ILE A 595 17.84 17.04 4.23
CA ILE A 595 17.75 18.36 3.62
C ILE A 595 19.16 18.85 3.29
N GLN A 596 19.42 19.17 2.03
CA GLN A 596 20.69 19.74 1.58
C GLN A 596 20.65 21.28 1.72
N SER A 597 21.83 21.90 1.82
CA SER A 597 21.95 23.35 1.78
C SER A 597 21.39 23.90 0.47
N HIS A 598 20.50 24.88 0.55
CA HIS A 598 19.80 25.51 -0.59
C HIS A 598 19.65 27.02 -0.37
#